data_f50230c8c41208bc834ebf9f3de068f5
#
_entry.id   f50230c8c41208bc834ebf9f3de068f5
#
_cell.length_a   1.000
_cell.length_b   1.000
_cell.length_c   1.000
_cell.angle_alpha   90.00
_cell.angle_beta   90.00
_cell.angle_gamma   90.00
#
_symmetry.space_group_name_H-M   'P 1'
#
loop_
_entity.id
_entity.type
_entity.pdbx_description
1 polymer ?
#
loop_
_entity_poly.entity_id
_entity_poly.type
_entity_poly.pdbx_seq_one_letter_code
_entity_poly.pdbx_strand_id
1 'polypeptide(L)'
;MKKTLSVFLSFVMLFACLCVGGISAGAAEKKSNIQYLFDRENETLYIRGKGAVPAYYLGWDECKNDDYNDKFSERDEDKSYGYMQYGPGEGDSQFVYSPEMNDEILLRSIYPSFYIDTTRYVKKIVFEEGITSIGYGAFSYAFPKLEKVVLSSTITSIGGDVFCCDGGDTNNITVPATVKNLDSCAFSGVVKGNVVILGKSTKFVNIGQYGLLMDPAVRIYCLPGSTIEKQCKQNNASKDPYIEKVDYKVIKTPAQVSGVKAATTGSTVKLTWKKAKYANRYKVQRYVVSQKKWKTYATVTGTSYTFKNMAGSTNYRFRVIGVNRICDANFSGKASKECKAKTKFGKVLGVKVSAKNGKLSVKWNAVREAKSYQVYYATKKDGSYKKLGTASGT
;
A
#
# COMPACT_ATOMS: atom_id res chain seq x y z
N MET A 1 29.28 13.49 -14.64
CA MET A 1 28.93 12.47 -13.64
C MET A 1 27.79 11.63 -14.21
N LYS A 2 28.12 10.45 -14.67
CA LYS A 2 27.21 9.49 -15.30
C LYS A 2 26.53 8.67 -14.21
N LYS A 3 25.19 8.69 -14.16
CA LYS A 3 24.42 7.76 -13.32
C LYS A 3 24.28 6.46 -14.10
N THR A 4 24.95 5.43 -13.65
CA THR A 4 24.83 4.06 -14.13
C THR A 4 23.50 3.48 -13.64
N LEU A 5 22.67 3.09 -14.59
CA LEU A 5 21.44 2.33 -14.40
C LEU A 5 21.87 0.86 -14.17
N SER A 6 21.73 0.37 -12.95
CA SER A 6 21.99 -1.03 -12.62
C SER A 6 20.76 -1.87 -13.01
N VAL A 7 20.93 -2.65 -14.07
CA VAL A 7 19.96 -3.69 -14.46
C VAL A 7 20.36 -4.96 -13.72
N PHE A 8 19.58 -5.37 -12.75
CA PHE A 8 19.75 -6.65 -12.08
C PHE A 8 19.23 -7.77 -12.98
N LEU A 9 20.15 -8.53 -13.55
CA LEU A 9 19.88 -9.83 -14.18
C LEU A 9 19.83 -10.88 -13.07
N SER A 10 18.65 -11.43 -12.80
CA SER A 10 18.50 -12.56 -11.90
C SER A 10 18.99 -13.83 -12.59
N PHE A 11 20.16 -14.35 -12.19
CA PHE A 11 20.61 -15.68 -12.56
C PHE A 11 19.86 -16.73 -11.74
N VAL A 12 19.00 -17.48 -12.39
CA VAL A 12 18.43 -18.71 -11.84
C VAL A 12 19.44 -19.83 -12.05
N MET A 13 20.21 -20.19 -11.02
CA MET A 13 20.98 -21.43 -11.04
C MET A 13 20.11 -22.58 -10.53
N LEU A 14 19.79 -23.48 -11.46
CA LEU A 14 19.16 -24.78 -11.20
C LEU A 14 20.26 -25.75 -10.74
N PHE A 15 20.38 -26.00 -9.44
CA PHE A 15 21.20 -27.13 -8.97
C PHE A 15 20.31 -28.36 -8.80
N ALA A 16 20.47 -29.31 -9.73
CA ALA A 16 19.96 -30.67 -9.57
C ALA A 16 20.95 -31.47 -8.72
N CYS A 17 20.64 -31.76 -7.49
CA CYS A 17 21.32 -32.77 -6.70
C CYS A 17 20.66 -34.13 -6.97
N LEU A 18 21.32 -34.98 -7.75
CA LEU A 18 21.06 -36.41 -7.85
C LEU A 18 21.64 -37.08 -6.59
N CYS A 19 20.79 -37.48 -5.66
CA CYS A 19 21.12 -38.50 -4.68
C CYS A 19 20.42 -39.80 -5.06
N VAL A 20 21.23 -40.75 -5.49
CA VAL A 20 20.82 -42.17 -5.71
C VAL A 20 20.79 -42.84 -4.34
N GLY A 21 19.63 -43.31 -3.94
CA GLY A 21 19.45 -44.13 -2.74
C GLY A 21 17.99 -44.55 -2.66
N GLY A 22 17.68 -45.80 -3.01
CA GLY A 22 16.33 -46.33 -3.08
C GLY A 22 15.63 -46.39 -1.75
N ILE A 23 14.40 -45.88 -1.70
CA ILE A 23 13.40 -46.19 -0.69
C ILE A 23 12.04 -46.26 -1.37
N SER A 24 11.29 -47.28 -0.94
CA SER A 24 9.96 -47.74 -1.36
C SER A 24 8.92 -46.64 -1.62
N ALA A 25 8.02 -46.93 -2.58
CA ALA A 25 6.88 -46.12 -2.97
C ALA A 25 5.91 -45.84 -1.81
N GLY A 26 6.07 -44.68 -1.20
CA GLY A 26 5.04 -43.99 -0.42
C GLY A 26 4.55 -42.81 -1.25
N ALA A 27 3.28 -42.48 -1.19
CA ALA A 27 2.60 -41.46 -1.98
C ALA A 27 3.45 -40.20 -2.11
N ALA A 28 3.73 -39.75 -3.34
CA ALA A 28 4.50 -38.57 -3.62
C ALA A 28 3.79 -37.32 -3.01
N GLU A 29 4.29 -36.83 -1.91
CA GLU A 29 3.89 -35.52 -1.36
C GLU A 29 4.17 -34.45 -2.43
N LYS A 30 3.14 -33.74 -2.82
CA LYS A 30 3.26 -32.61 -3.73
C LYS A 30 4.15 -31.56 -3.07
N LYS A 31 5.42 -31.45 -3.51
CA LYS A 31 6.34 -30.40 -3.04
C LYS A 31 5.64 -29.05 -3.15
N SER A 32 5.53 -28.33 -2.04
CA SER A 32 5.03 -26.97 -2.02
C SER A 32 5.91 -26.09 -2.93
N ASN A 33 5.28 -25.35 -3.84
CA ASN A 33 5.98 -24.36 -4.68
C ASN A 33 6.12 -23.01 -3.95
N ILE A 34 5.90 -22.97 -2.65
CA ILE A 34 6.02 -21.76 -1.84
C ILE A 34 7.48 -21.57 -1.42
N GLN A 35 7.97 -20.37 -1.63
CA GLN A 35 9.30 -19.93 -1.25
C GLN A 35 9.19 -18.78 -0.27
N TYR A 36 10.13 -18.71 0.64
CA TYR A 36 10.23 -17.68 1.67
C TYR A 36 11.60 -17.02 1.52
N LEU A 37 11.60 -15.72 1.27
CA LEU A 37 12.81 -14.95 1.02
C LEU A 37 12.87 -13.79 2.03
N PHE A 38 13.90 -13.76 2.87
CA PHE A 38 14.12 -12.67 3.81
C PHE A 38 15.12 -11.66 3.25
N ASP A 39 14.65 -10.44 3.03
CA ASP A 39 15.47 -9.27 2.71
C ASP A 39 15.88 -8.60 4.03
N ARG A 40 17.15 -8.80 4.40
CA ARG A 40 17.72 -8.30 5.66
C ARG A 40 17.83 -6.78 5.69
N GLU A 41 18.12 -6.15 4.55
CA GLU A 41 18.28 -4.69 4.46
C GLU A 41 16.95 -3.97 4.72
N ASN A 42 15.85 -4.52 4.22
CA ASN A 42 14.51 -3.97 4.38
C ASN A 42 13.68 -4.68 5.46
N GLU A 43 14.28 -5.60 6.21
CA GLU A 43 13.62 -6.39 7.28
C GLU A 43 12.28 -7.00 6.81
N THR A 44 12.24 -7.45 5.53
CA THR A 44 11.03 -7.89 4.85
C THR A 44 11.11 -9.36 4.46
N LEU A 45 10.12 -10.13 4.88
CA LEU A 45 9.91 -11.51 4.42
C LEU A 45 8.95 -11.53 3.24
N TYR A 46 9.41 -12.03 2.10
CA TYR A 46 8.59 -12.25 0.91
C TYR A 46 8.16 -13.71 0.84
N ILE A 47 6.88 -13.94 0.62
CA ILE A 47 6.29 -15.26 0.42
C ILE A 47 5.88 -15.34 -1.04
N ARG A 48 6.59 -16.18 -1.80
CA ARG A 48 6.51 -16.31 -3.25
C ARG A 48 6.05 -17.70 -3.66
N GLY A 49 5.58 -17.81 -4.91
CA GLY A 49 5.21 -19.08 -5.51
C GLY A 49 3.76 -19.14 -5.93
N LYS A 50 3.23 -20.36 -6.10
CA LYS A 50 1.85 -20.58 -6.53
C LYS A 50 1.17 -21.58 -5.62
N GLY A 51 -0.02 -21.23 -5.13
CA GLY A 51 -0.84 -22.15 -4.33
C GLY A 51 -1.06 -21.68 -2.91
N ALA A 52 -1.37 -22.61 -2.05
CA ALA A 52 -1.66 -22.41 -0.64
C ALA A 52 -0.38 -22.39 0.20
N VAL A 53 -0.27 -21.43 1.11
CA VAL A 53 0.60 -21.55 2.27
C VAL A 53 -0.04 -22.57 3.20
N PRO A 54 0.63 -23.69 3.55
CA PRO A 54 0.02 -24.76 4.30
C PRO A 54 -0.37 -24.34 5.72
N ALA A 55 -1.33 -25.07 6.30
CA ALA A 55 -1.70 -24.94 7.69
C ALA A 55 -0.61 -25.50 8.59
N TYR A 56 -0.45 -24.89 9.75
CA TYR A 56 0.36 -25.44 10.82
C TYR A 56 -0.52 -25.75 12.02
N TYR A 57 -0.48 -27.00 12.50
CA TYR A 57 -1.14 -27.42 13.72
C TYR A 57 -0.09 -27.69 14.78
N LEU A 58 -0.12 -26.92 15.86
CA LEU A 58 0.41 -27.38 17.14
C LEU A 58 -0.53 -28.47 17.62
N GLY A 59 -0.12 -29.73 17.54
CA GLY A 59 -0.89 -30.85 18.06
C GLY A 59 -1.08 -30.66 19.58
N TRP A 60 -2.29 -30.37 20.01
CA TRP A 60 -2.66 -30.28 21.45
C TRP A 60 -2.38 -31.60 22.20
N ASP A 61 -2.29 -32.71 21.49
CA ASP A 61 -2.00 -34.03 22.11
C ASP A 61 -0.54 -34.23 22.50
N GLU A 62 0.41 -33.44 21.96
CA GLU A 62 1.83 -33.52 22.31
C GLU A 62 2.22 -32.62 23.50
N CYS A 63 1.37 -31.66 23.89
CA CYS A 63 1.55 -30.86 25.09
C CYS A 63 1.29 -31.61 26.41
N LYS A 64 0.95 -32.90 26.35
CA LYS A 64 0.74 -33.72 27.55
C LYS A 64 2.02 -34.35 28.13
N ASN A 65 3.16 -34.14 27.54
CA ASN A 65 4.42 -34.54 28.14
C ASN A 65 4.84 -33.54 29.21
N ASP A 66 4.87 -33.95 30.46
CA ASP A 66 5.29 -33.18 31.63
C ASP A 66 6.72 -32.60 31.55
N ASP A 67 7.51 -33.03 30.56
CA ASP A 67 8.83 -32.49 30.22
C ASP A 67 8.81 -31.04 29.63
N TYR A 68 7.63 -30.51 29.27
CA TYR A 68 7.52 -29.16 28.70
C TYR A 68 7.78 -28.06 29.73
N ASN A 69 7.43 -28.29 31.00
CA ASN A 69 7.57 -27.29 32.04
C ASN A 69 8.99 -27.21 32.61
N ASP A 70 9.81 -28.28 32.56
CA ASP A 70 11.15 -28.29 33.17
C ASP A 70 12.20 -27.63 32.27
N LYS A 71 12.03 -27.60 30.96
CA LYS A 71 12.98 -26.96 30.01
C LYS A 71 12.85 -25.45 29.88
N PHE A 72 11.78 -24.86 30.42
CA PHE A 72 11.50 -23.43 30.33
C PHE A 72 11.80 -22.65 31.62
N SER A 73 12.24 -23.32 32.69
CA SER A 73 12.51 -22.70 34.00
C SER A 73 13.86 -21.99 34.10
N GLU A 74 14.80 -22.28 33.20
CA GLU A 74 16.10 -21.59 33.16
C GLU A 74 16.13 -20.54 32.06
N ARG A 75 15.63 -19.36 32.38
CA ARG A 75 15.75 -18.16 31.54
C ARG A 75 17.15 -17.56 31.72
N ASP A 76 18.07 -17.91 30.86
CA ASP A 76 19.28 -17.14 30.63
C ASP A 76 18.96 -16.00 29.70
N GLU A 77 19.01 -14.75 30.15
CA GLU A 77 18.57 -13.57 29.39
C GLU A 77 19.39 -13.30 28.11
N ASP A 78 20.53 -13.97 27.94
CA ASP A 78 21.46 -13.82 26.81
C ASP A 78 21.42 -14.96 25.78
N LYS A 79 20.59 -16.00 25.97
CA LYS A 79 20.44 -17.07 24.99
C LYS A 79 19.20 -16.91 24.12
N SER A 80 19.42 -16.78 22.83
CA SER A 80 18.40 -16.77 21.79
C SER A 80 17.38 -17.90 22.02
N TYR A 81 16.13 -17.53 22.28
CA TYR A 81 15.05 -18.49 22.50
C TYR A 81 14.80 -19.31 21.25
N GLY A 82 15.14 -20.60 21.31
CA GLY A 82 14.72 -21.59 20.35
C GLY A 82 13.40 -22.22 20.78
N TYR A 83 12.32 -22.05 20.02
CA TYR A 83 11.14 -22.90 20.15
C TYR A 83 11.30 -24.08 19.21
N MET A 84 11.25 -25.31 19.74
CA MET A 84 11.17 -26.50 18.89
C MET A 84 9.74 -26.67 18.41
N GLN A 85 9.55 -26.68 17.10
CA GLN A 85 8.30 -27.08 16.50
C GLN A 85 8.43 -28.55 16.09
N TYR A 86 7.55 -29.38 16.61
CA TYR A 86 7.42 -30.75 16.17
C TYR A 86 6.37 -30.85 15.06
N GLY A 87 6.78 -31.25 13.85
CA GLY A 87 5.87 -31.61 12.78
C GLY A 87 5.29 -33.02 13.03
N PRO A 88 4.11 -33.34 12.49
CA PRO A 88 3.58 -34.69 12.52
C PRO A 88 4.39 -35.59 11.60
N GLY A 89 5.24 -36.43 12.15
CA GLY A 89 6.01 -37.45 11.42
C GLY A 89 7.50 -37.36 11.68
N GLU A 90 8.02 -38.50 12.13
CA GLU A 90 9.46 -38.73 12.30
C GLU A 90 10.19 -38.52 10.95
N GLY A 91 10.99 -37.47 10.86
CA GLY A 91 11.84 -37.25 9.72
C GLY A 91 12.65 -35.97 9.86
N ASP A 92 13.95 -36.15 9.95
CA ASP A 92 14.98 -35.12 10.12
C ASP A 92 14.70 -33.81 9.41
N SER A 93 14.37 -32.78 10.16
CA SER A 93 14.39 -31.39 9.68
C SER A 93 15.86 -30.94 9.64
N GLN A 94 16.53 -31.14 8.51
CA GLN A 94 17.83 -30.56 8.26
C GLN A 94 17.68 -29.11 7.81
N PHE A 95 18.09 -28.20 8.68
CA PHE A 95 18.34 -26.81 8.30
C PHE A 95 19.65 -26.74 7.49
N VAL A 96 19.59 -26.30 6.27
CA VAL A 96 20.80 -25.97 5.51
C VAL A 96 21.04 -24.47 5.66
N TYR A 97 21.96 -24.14 6.54
CA TYR A 97 22.57 -22.81 6.62
C TYR A 97 23.69 -22.75 5.57
N SER A 98 23.57 -21.87 4.58
CA SER A 98 24.66 -21.58 3.67
C SER A 98 25.31 -20.25 4.09
N PRO A 99 26.55 -20.27 4.59
CA PRO A 99 27.25 -19.05 5.00
C PRO A 99 27.72 -18.17 3.82
N GLU A 100 27.54 -18.63 2.57
CA GLU A 100 28.11 -17.99 1.38
C GLU A 100 27.14 -17.08 0.62
N MET A 101 25.86 -16.98 1.05
CA MET A 101 24.91 -16.06 0.43
C MET A 101 24.85 -14.76 1.21
N ASN A 102 25.66 -13.80 0.80
CA ASN A 102 25.52 -12.40 1.22
C ASN A 102 24.15 -11.90 0.76
N ASP A 103 23.31 -11.47 1.72
CA ASP A 103 22.10 -10.67 1.60
C ASP A 103 20.76 -11.33 1.26
N GLU A 104 20.68 -12.58 0.76
CA GLU A 104 19.41 -13.27 0.55
C GLU A 104 19.44 -14.70 1.12
N ILE A 105 18.62 -14.98 2.12
CA ILE A 105 18.45 -16.33 2.66
C ILE A 105 17.23 -16.96 2.00
N LEU A 106 17.45 -17.87 1.07
CA LEU A 106 16.40 -18.69 0.47
C LEU A 106 16.06 -19.83 1.44
N LEU A 107 14.90 -19.76 2.04
CA LEU A 107 14.43 -20.79 2.95
C LEU A 107 13.58 -21.80 2.20
N ARG A 108 14.09 -23.00 2.05
CA ARG A 108 13.32 -24.14 1.57
C ARG A 108 12.81 -24.90 2.78
N SER A 109 11.52 -24.81 3.04
CA SER A 109 10.85 -25.64 4.02
C SER A 109 9.92 -26.61 3.32
N ILE A 110 9.99 -27.87 3.70
CA ILE A 110 9.01 -28.89 3.35
C ILE A 110 7.79 -28.76 4.28
N TYR A 111 7.98 -28.08 5.43
CA TYR A 111 6.95 -27.77 6.42
C TYR A 111 6.96 -26.24 6.72
N PRO A 112 5.79 -25.62 6.99
CA PRO A 112 5.69 -24.19 7.25
C PRO A 112 6.20 -23.75 8.63
N SER A 113 6.82 -24.63 9.38
CA SER A 113 7.38 -24.34 10.68
C SER A 113 8.75 -23.69 10.54
N PHE A 114 8.75 -22.36 10.48
CA PHE A 114 9.97 -21.57 10.46
C PHE A 114 10.57 -21.41 11.82
N TYR A 115 11.73 -21.98 11.98
CA TYR A 115 12.68 -21.54 12.96
C TYR A 115 13.86 -20.88 12.27
N ILE A 116 13.86 -19.56 12.25
CA ILE A 116 15.00 -18.84 11.76
C ILE A 116 15.37 -17.83 12.82
N ASP A 117 16.65 -17.76 13.14
CA ASP A 117 17.22 -16.63 13.88
C ASP A 117 16.80 -15.27 13.30
N THR A 118 16.37 -15.25 12.05
CA THR A 118 15.91 -14.08 11.32
C THR A 118 14.47 -13.67 11.59
N THR A 119 13.59 -14.54 12.12
CA THR A 119 12.17 -14.17 12.36
C THR A 119 12.04 -12.99 13.32
N ARG A 120 12.93 -12.89 14.31
CA ARG A 120 12.99 -11.77 15.24
C ARG A 120 13.33 -10.42 14.61
N TYR A 121 13.81 -10.40 13.35
CA TYR A 121 14.13 -9.17 12.62
C TYR A 121 13.05 -8.80 11.59
N VAL A 122 12.11 -9.70 11.32
CA VAL A 122 11.06 -9.44 10.33
C VAL A 122 10.09 -8.39 10.87
N LYS A 123 10.06 -7.24 10.20
CA LYS A 123 9.10 -6.17 10.44
C LYS A 123 7.97 -6.14 9.44
N LYS A 124 8.17 -6.75 8.28
CA LYS A 124 7.18 -6.75 7.22
C LYS A 124 7.09 -8.11 6.53
N ILE A 125 5.88 -8.55 6.27
CA ILE A 125 5.60 -9.73 5.45
C ILE A 125 4.87 -9.30 4.19
N VAL A 126 5.30 -9.82 3.03
CA VAL A 126 4.69 -9.56 1.74
C VAL A 126 4.32 -10.89 1.08
N PHE A 127 3.04 -11.15 0.93
CA PHE A 127 2.54 -12.24 0.10
C PHE A 127 2.49 -11.75 -1.34
N GLU A 128 3.28 -12.36 -2.23
CA GLU A 128 3.31 -12.00 -3.64
C GLU A 128 2.15 -12.63 -4.42
N GLU A 129 1.92 -12.14 -5.64
CA GLU A 129 0.90 -12.67 -6.53
C GLU A 129 1.19 -14.15 -6.87
N GLY A 130 0.15 -14.98 -6.82
CA GLY A 130 0.24 -16.42 -6.98
C GLY A 130 -0.08 -17.19 -5.69
N ILE A 131 0.07 -16.59 -4.52
CA ILE A 131 -0.39 -17.15 -3.25
C ILE A 131 -1.92 -17.10 -3.23
N THR A 132 -2.57 -18.24 -3.06
CA THR A 132 -4.04 -18.34 -3.16
C THR A 132 -4.74 -18.47 -1.82
N SER A 133 -4.06 -18.97 -0.80
CA SER A 133 -4.59 -19.09 0.56
C SER A 133 -3.48 -19.12 1.59
N ILE A 134 -3.84 -18.80 2.82
CA ILE A 134 -2.97 -18.92 4.00
C ILE A 134 -3.65 -19.87 4.97
N GLY A 135 -2.96 -20.95 5.32
CA GLY A 135 -3.47 -21.99 6.19
C GLY A 135 -3.59 -21.54 7.65
N TYR A 136 -4.28 -22.34 8.45
CA TYR A 136 -4.43 -22.13 9.89
C TYR A 136 -3.06 -22.14 10.58
N GLY A 137 -2.81 -21.19 11.50
CA GLY A 137 -1.61 -21.13 12.32
C GLY A 137 -0.30 -20.91 11.55
N ALA A 138 -0.33 -20.62 10.25
CA ALA A 138 0.85 -20.67 9.36
C ALA A 138 2.07 -19.85 9.84
N PHE A 139 1.84 -18.80 10.61
CA PHE A 139 2.89 -17.91 11.14
C PHE A 139 2.72 -17.59 12.61
N SER A 140 1.99 -18.43 13.36
CA SER A 140 1.81 -18.25 14.80
C SER A 140 3.14 -18.27 15.55
N TYR A 141 3.30 -17.38 16.50
CA TYR A 141 4.49 -17.25 17.39
C TYR A 141 5.82 -16.96 16.67
N ALA A 142 5.79 -16.52 15.40
CA ALA A 142 7.01 -16.44 14.60
C ALA A 142 7.66 -15.05 14.57
N PHE A 143 6.90 -13.94 14.68
CA PHE A 143 7.39 -12.61 14.33
C PHE A 143 7.17 -11.54 15.40
N PRO A 144 7.99 -11.50 16.47
CA PRO A 144 7.77 -10.61 17.61
C PRO A 144 7.89 -9.11 17.29
N LYS A 145 8.44 -8.73 16.12
CA LYS A 145 8.60 -7.35 15.69
C LYS A 145 7.78 -7.00 14.45
N LEU A 146 6.79 -7.82 14.09
CA LEU A 146 5.98 -7.60 12.90
C LEU A 146 5.18 -6.30 12.97
N GLU A 147 5.46 -5.39 12.06
CA GLU A 147 4.79 -4.08 11.96
C GLU A 147 3.80 -4.02 10.79
N LYS A 148 4.01 -4.83 9.73
CA LYS A 148 3.23 -4.74 8.50
C LYS A 148 3.04 -6.06 7.79
N VAL A 149 1.80 -6.32 7.38
CA VAL A 149 1.44 -7.43 6.49
C VAL A 149 0.84 -6.88 5.21
N VAL A 150 1.33 -7.35 4.06
CA VAL A 150 0.83 -7.02 2.72
C VAL A 150 0.29 -8.29 2.07
N LEU A 151 -1.01 -8.33 1.82
CA LEU A 151 -1.70 -9.45 1.20
C LEU A 151 -1.86 -9.21 -0.30
N SER A 152 -1.55 -10.22 -1.12
CA SER A 152 -1.71 -10.16 -2.58
C SER A 152 -3.17 -10.25 -3.01
N SER A 153 -3.44 -9.81 -4.23
CA SER A 153 -4.79 -9.88 -4.81
C SER A 153 -5.22 -11.28 -5.27
N THR A 154 -4.34 -12.27 -5.20
CA THR A 154 -4.64 -13.67 -5.52
C THR A 154 -5.15 -14.48 -4.32
N ILE A 155 -5.04 -13.96 -3.10
CA ILE A 155 -5.50 -14.66 -1.89
C ILE A 155 -7.02 -14.71 -1.86
N THR A 156 -7.57 -15.92 -1.66
CA THR A 156 -9.01 -16.19 -1.62
C THR A 156 -9.52 -16.63 -0.25
N SER A 157 -8.62 -17.15 0.62
CA SER A 157 -8.95 -17.56 1.99
C SER A 157 -7.78 -17.32 2.94
N ILE A 158 -8.09 -17.03 4.20
CA ILE A 158 -7.14 -16.84 5.29
C ILE A 158 -7.66 -17.63 6.47
N GLY A 159 -6.85 -18.56 6.96
CA GLY A 159 -7.13 -19.42 8.12
C GLY A 159 -7.10 -18.66 9.45
N GLY A 160 -7.42 -19.36 10.51
CA GLY A 160 -7.35 -18.83 11.87
C GLY A 160 -5.93 -18.80 12.41
N ASP A 161 -5.72 -17.99 13.41
CA ASP A 161 -4.48 -17.87 14.20
C ASP A 161 -3.20 -17.71 13.35
N VAL A 162 -3.34 -17.16 12.12
CA VAL A 162 -2.22 -17.06 11.17
C VAL A 162 -1.03 -16.31 11.77
N PHE A 163 -1.30 -15.29 12.57
CA PHE A 163 -0.27 -14.48 13.24
C PHE A 163 -0.47 -14.44 14.76
N CYS A 164 -1.07 -15.48 15.35
CA CYS A 164 -1.37 -15.51 16.77
C CYS A 164 -0.08 -15.36 17.60
N CYS A 165 -0.17 -14.51 18.64
CA CYS A 165 0.87 -14.35 19.68
C CYS A 165 2.25 -13.87 19.18
N ASP A 166 2.32 -13.26 18.01
CA ASP A 166 3.58 -12.75 17.47
C ASP A 166 4.12 -11.50 18.22
N GLY A 167 3.35 -10.95 19.13
CA GLY A 167 3.79 -9.81 19.95
C GLY A 167 4.06 -8.51 19.18
N GLY A 168 3.94 -8.52 17.87
CA GLY A 168 4.20 -7.39 16.99
C GLY A 168 3.08 -6.34 17.04
N ASP A 169 3.44 -5.10 16.73
CA ASP A 169 2.50 -3.96 16.65
C ASP A 169 2.01 -3.75 15.20
N THR A 170 1.47 -4.80 14.56
CA THR A 170 0.86 -4.66 13.23
C THR A 170 -0.41 -3.84 13.32
N ASN A 171 -0.28 -2.54 13.07
CA ASN A 171 -1.36 -1.60 13.32
C ASN A 171 -2.51 -1.64 12.29
N ASN A 172 -2.25 -2.12 11.07
CA ASN A 172 -3.25 -2.03 10.00
C ASN A 172 -3.07 -3.13 8.95
N ILE A 173 -4.10 -3.90 8.70
CA ILE A 173 -4.15 -4.89 7.63
C ILE A 173 -5.25 -4.55 6.63
N THR A 174 -4.96 -4.65 5.33
CA THR A 174 -5.96 -4.54 4.26
C THR A 174 -6.19 -5.91 3.64
N VAL A 175 -7.38 -6.46 3.85
CA VAL A 175 -7.82 -7.74 3.28
C VAL A 175 -8.35 -7.50 1.86
N PRO A 176 -7.76 -8.13 0.82
CA PRO A 176 -8.15 -7.94 -0.57
C PRO A 176 -9.61 -8.36 -0.85
N ALA A 177 -10.21 -7.79 -1.90
CA ALA A 177 -11.58 -8.10 -2.29
C ALA A 177 -11.76 -9.55 -2.81
N THR A 178 -10.67 -10.21 -3.15
CA THR A 178 -10.62 -11.60 -3.60
C THR A 178 -10.83 -12.61 -2.48
N VAL A 179 -10.53 -12.24 -1.24
CA VAL A 179 -10.74 -13.09 -0.07
C VAL A 179 -12.23 -13.35 0.12
N LYS A 180 -12.63 -14.62 0.08
CA LYS A 180 -14.02 -15.07 0.29
C LYS A 180 -14.24 -15.51 1.71
N ASN A 181 -13.28 -16.29 2.23
CA ASN A 181 -13.33 -16.84 3.57
C ASN A 181 -12.19 -16.24 4.41
N LEU A 182 -12.56 -15.63 5.50
CA LEU A 182 -11.65 -15.07 6.50
C LEU A 182 -12.02 -15.70 7.84
N ASP A 183 -11.09 -16.42 8.43
CA ASP A 183 -11.36 -16.98 9.75
C ASP A 183 -11.59 -15.87 10.78
N SER A 184 -12.47 -16.14 11.74
CA SER A 184 -12.83 -15.15 12.77
C SER A 184 -11.67 -14.77 13.68
N CYS A 185 -10.65 -15.61 13.82
CA CYS A 185 -9.44 -15.37 14.61
C CYS A 185 -8.17 -15.21 13.75
N ALA A 186 -8.30 -14.97 12.44
CA ALA A 186 -7.16 -14.90 11.53
C ALA A 186 -6.05 -13.91 11.95
N PHE A 187 -6.42 -12.86 12.64
CA PHE A 187 -5.51 -11.80 13.10
C PHE A 187 -5.51 -11.63 14.62
N SER A 188 -5.84 -12.69 15.35
CA SER A 188 -5.81 -12.69 16.80
C SER A 188 -4.40 -12.42 17.31
N GLY A 189 -4.26 -11.49 18.25
CA GLY A 189 -2.98 -11.20 18.93
C GLY A 189 -1.95 -10.36 18.17
N VAL A 190 -2.17 -10.07 16.88
CA VAL A 190 -1.20 -9.31 16.05
C VAL A 190 -1.68 -7.92 15.70
N VAL A 191 -2.97 -7.75 15.47
CA VAL A 191 -3.51 -6.47 14.99
C VAL A 191 -3.99 -5.63 16.15
N LYS A 192 -3.23 -4.61 16.50
CA LYS A 192 -3.69 -3.53 17.37
C LYS A 192 -4.06 -2.35 16.48
N GLY A 193 -5.30 -2.24 16.00
CA GLY A 193 -5.69 -1.12 15.17
C GLY A 193 -6.78 -1.41 14.16
N ASN A 194 -6.45 -1.45 12.86
CA ASN A 194 -7.50 -1.49 11.86
C ASN A 194 -7.36 -2.66 10.88
N VAL A 195 -8.45 -3.39 10.66
CA VAL A 195 -8.60 -4.37 9.58
C VAL A 195 -9.57 -3.81 8.55
N VAL A 196 -9.11 -3.54 7.33
CA VAL A 196 -9.92 -3.01 6.23
C VAL A 196 -10.28 -4.13 5.28
N ILE A 197 -11.54 -4.52 5.20
CA ILE A 197 -12.01 -5.62 4.37
C ILE A 197 -12.65 -5.07 3.10
N LEU A 198 -12.01 -5.35 1.95
CA LEU A 198 -12.38 -4.79 0.65
C LEU A 198 -13.44 -5.62 -0.09
N GLY A 199 -13.67 -6.87 0.32
CA GLY A 199 -14.62 -7.76 -0.35
C GLY A 199 -16.06 -7.57 0.17
N LYS A 200 -17.01 -7.40 -0.75
CA LYS A 200 -18.44 -7.34 -0.40
C LYS A 200 -18.98 -8.69 0.04
N SER A 201 -18.50 -9.76 -0.56
CA SER A 201 -18.88 -11.15 -0.31
C SER A 201 -17.92 -11.88 0.65
N THR A 202 -16.86 -11.22 1.11
CA THR A 202 -16.01 -11.75 2.18
C THR A 202 -16.88 -12.06 3.39
N LYS A 203 -16.70 -13.22 4.00
CA LYS A 203 -17.39 -13.64 5.21
C LYS A 203 -16.40 -14.14 6.24
N PHE A 204 -16.69 -13.90 7.50
CA PHE A 204 -16.06 -14.64 8.58
C PHE A 204 -16.56 -16.08 8.56
N VAL A 205 -15.64 -17.01 8.72
CA VAL A 205 -15.90 -18.44 8.88
C VAL A 205 -15.41 -18.90 10.25
N ASN A 206 -15.76 -20.12 10.64
CA ASN A 206 -15.39 -20.71 11.94
C ASN A 206 -15.75 -19.82 13.14
N ILE A 207 -16.94 -19.19 13.04
CA ILE A 207 -17.49 -18.41 14.15
C ILE A 207 -17.97 -19.41 15.20
N GLY A 208 -17.21 -19.51 16.29
CA GLY A 208 -17.50 -20.41 17.40
C GLY A 208 -18.66 -19.92 18.27
N GLN A 209 -18.92 -20.68 19.35
CA GLN A 209 -19.94 -20.32 20.34
C GLN A 209 -19.71 -18.96 21.02
N TYR A 210 -18.49 -18.49 21.04
CA TYR A 210 -18.10 -17.17 21.60
C TYR A 210 -18.18 -16.01 20.58
N GLY A 211 -18.73 -16.25 19.39
CA GLY A 211 -18.89 -15.23 18.34
C GLY A 211 -17.63 -14.95 17.56
N LEU A 212 -17.45 -13.69 17.14
CA LEU A 212 -16.27 -13.25 16.42
C LEU A 212 -15.12 -13.01 17.40
N LEU A 213 -14.12 -13.86 17.34
CA LEU A 213 -12.93 -13.79 18.21
C LEU A 213 -11.95 -12.74 17.67
N MET A 214 -12.29 -11.48 17.84
CA MET A 214 -11.43 -10.34 17.46
C MET A 214 -10.91 -9.69 18.73
N ASP A 215 -9.63 -9.33 18.72
CA ASP A 215 -9.05 -8.53 19.80
C ASP A 215 -9.86 -7.24 19.98
N PRO A 216 -10.29 -6.86 21.20
CA PRO A 216 -11.02 -5.62 21.45
C PRO A 216 -10.31 -4.34 20.97
N ALA A 217 -8.99 -4.38 20.82
CA ALA A 217 -8.21 -3.28 20.26
C ALA A 217 -8.32 -3.15 18.73
N VAL A 218 -8.94 -4.13 18.06
CA VAL A 218 -9.08 -4.16 16.60
C VAL A 218 -10.36 -3.48 16.16
N ARG A 219 -10.25 -2.57 15.21
CA ARG A 219 -11.39 -1.98 14.50
C ARG A 219 -11.53 -2.54 13.10
N ILE A 220 -12.70 -3.11 12.80
CA ILE A 220 -13.03 -3.61 11.47
C ILE A 220 -13.60 -2.48 10.61
N TYR A 221 -13.05 -2.25 9.41
CA TYR A 221 -13.65 -1.43 8.38
C TYR A 221 -14.21 -2.31 7.26
N CYS A 222 -15.50 -2.21 6.99
CA CYS A 222 -16.17 -3.02 5.97
C CYS A 222 -16.97 -2.16 4.99
N LEU A 223 -17.23 -2.71 3.80
CA LEU A 223 -18.06 -2.05 2.81
C LEU A 223 -19.53 -2.02 3.20
N PRO A 224 -20.28 -0.98 2.82
CA PRO A 224 -21.72 -0.92 3.09
C PRO A 224 -22.46 -2.08 2.41
N GLY A 225 -23.34 -2.75 3.14
CA GLY A 225 -24.12 -3.91 2.72
C GLY A 225 -23.30 -5.18 2.50
N SER A 226 -22.06 -5.25 2.99
CA SER A 226 -21.22 -6.45 2.91
C SER A 226 -21.70 -7.53 3.90
N THR A 227 -21.26 -8.77 3.65
CA THR A 227 -21.51 -9.90 4.57
C THR A 227 -20.86 -9.63 5.93
N ILE A 228 -19.65 -9.07 5.95
CA ILE A 228 -18.95 -8.68 7.19
C ILE A 228 -19.79 -7.68 8.02
N GLU A 229 -20.37 -6.65 7.39
CA GLU A 229 -21.26 -5.72 8.10
C GLU A 229 -22.40 -6.44 8.79
N LYS A 230 -23.03 -7.40 8.09
CA LYS A 230 -24.15 -8.19 8.64
C LYS A 230 -23.69 -9.05 9.82
N GLN A 231 -22.56 -9.74 9.67
CA GLN A 231 -22.00 -10.61 10.73
C GLN A 231 -21.61 -9.80 11.97
N CYS A 232 -20.95 -8.64 11.82
CA CYS A 232 -20.65 -7.76 12.94
C CYS A 232 -21.91 -7.24 13.65
N LYS A 233 -22.97 -6.91 12.89
CA LYS A 233 -24.25 -6.51 13.46
C LYS A 233 -24.90 -7.64 14.26
N GLN A 234 -24.90 -8.85 13.71
CA GLN A 234 -25.46 -10.04 14.38
C GLN A 234 -24.69 -10.34 15.67
N ASN A 235 -23.36 -10.35 15.61
CA ASN A 235 -22.51 -10.53 16.79
C ASN A 235 -22.84 -9.49 17.87
N ASN A 236 -22.90 -8.21 17.49
CA ASN A 236 -23.16 -7.13 18.45
C ASN A 236 -24.61 -7.08 18.96
N ALA A 237 -25.55 -7.73 18.29
CA ALA A 237 -26.94 -7.86 18.73
C ALA A 237 -27.14 -9.03 19.68
N SER A 238 -26.17 -9.94 19.84
CA SER A 238 -26.27 -11.05 20.78
C SER A 238 -26.46 -10.55 22.22
N LYS A 239 -27.33 -11.26 22.95
CA LYS A 239 -27.56 -11.04 24.39
C LYS A 239 -26.70 -11.98 25.26
N ASP A 240 -25.99 -12.90 24.64
CA ASP A 240 -25.09 -13.81 25.31
C ASP A 240 -23.92 -13.02 25.96
N PRO A 241 -23.74 -13.12 27.28
CA PRO A 241 -22.70 -12.38 28.00
C PRO A 241 -21.27 -12.82 27.61
N TYR A 242 -21.11 -14.00 27.03
CA TYR A 242 -19.80 -14.50 26.57
C TYR A 242 -19.43 -14.03 25.18
N ILE A 243 -20.34 -13.36 24.44
CA ILE A 243 -20.06 -12.81 23.13
C ILE A 243 -19.62 -11.35 23.26
N GLU A 244 -18.33 -11.11 23.06
CA GLU A 244 -17.76 -9.76 23.05
C GLU A 244 -18.24 -8.95 21.85
N LYS A 245 -18.43 -7.65 22.08
CA LYS A 245 -18.81 -6.73 20.99
C LYS A 245 -17.59 -6.35 20.17
N VAL A 246 -17.70 -6.42 18.86
CA VAL A 246 -16.65 -5.99 17.95
C VAL A 246 -16.79 -4.53 17.57
N ASP A 247 -15.67 -3.78 17.56
CA ASP A 247 -15.65 -2.41 17.03
C ASP A 247 -15.59 -2.46 15.50
N TYR A 248 -16.65 -2.04 14.82
CA TYR A 248 -16.65 -1.98 13.37
C TYR A 248 -17.19 -0.66 12.84
N LYS A 249 -16.70 -0.26 11.67
CA LYS A 249 -17.17 0.93 10.94
C LYS A 249 -17.45 0.60 9.48
N VAL A 250 -18.60 1.05 9.03
CA VAL A 250 -18.96 0.97 7.60
C VAL A 250 -18.23 2.08 6.85
N ILE A 251 -17.49 1.69 5.82
CA ILE A 251 -16.70 2.59 4.98
C ILE A 251 -17.63 3.57 4.26
N LYS A 252 -17.37 4.85 4.44
CA LYS A 252 -18.15 5.91 3.78
C LYS A 252 -17.44 6.37 2.51
N THR A 253 -18.17 6.34 1.40
CA THR A 253 -17.70 6.93 0.14
C THR A 253 -17.74 8.46 0.24
N PRO A 254 -16.68 9.18 -0.15
CA PRO A 254 -16.68 10.64 -0.14
C PRO A 254 -17.80 11.23 -0.99
N ALA A 255 -18.39 12.29 -0.49
CA ALA A 255 -19.31 13.10 -1.27
C ALA A 255 -18.57 13.71 -2.49
N GLN A 256 -19.32 14.00 -3.55
CA GLN A 256 -18.76 14.67 -4.72
C GLN A 256 -18.18 16.03 -4.32
N VAL A 257 -16.94 16.29 -4.72
CA VAL A 257 -16.30 17.59 -4.46
C VAL A 257 -17.05 18.70 -5.19
N SER A 258 -17.33 19.78 -4.47
CA SER A 258 -18.04 20.95 -5.00
C SER A 258 -17.24 22.24 -4.86
N GLY A 259 -17.69 23.30 -5.52
CA GLY A 259 -17.08 24.62 -5.42
C GLY A 259 -15.66 24.68 -5.99
N VAL A 260 -15.32 23.86 -6.97
CA VAL A 260 -14.00 23.90 -7.64
C VAL A 260 -13.89 25.20 -8.40
N LYS A 261 -12.92 26.04 -8.04
CA LYS A 261 -12.61 27.32 -8.67
C LYS A 261 -11.14 27.34 -9.10
N ALA A 262 -10.85 28.05 -10.18
CA ALA A 262 -9.51 28.25 -10.68
C ALA A 262 -9.13 29.72 -10.70
N ALA A 263 -7.98 30.08 -10.13
CA ALA A 263 -7.34 31.37 -10.32
C ALA A 263 -6.08 31.18 -11.17
N THR A 264 -5.90 32.02 -12.19
CA THR A 264 -4.85 31.84 -13.18
C THR A 264 -3.89 33.04 -13.21
N THR A 265 -2.62 32.74 -13.43
CA THR A 265 -1.58 33.72 -13.85
C THR A 265 -1.07 33.35 -15.24
N GLY A 266 0.06 33.93 -15.66
CA GLY A 266 0.70 33.56 -16.93
C GLY A 266 1.22 32.12 -16.96
N SER A 267 1.64 31.59 -15.82
CA SER A 267 2.31 30.27 -15.76
C SER A 267 1.78 29.38 -14.63
N THR A 268 0.73 29.76 -13.94
CA THR A 268 0.15 28.98 -12.85
C THR A 268 -1.37 28.89 -12.93
N VAL A 269 -1.92 27.80 -12.39
CA VAL A 269 -3.35 27.65 -12.13
C VAL A 269 -3.50 27.13 -10.70
N LYS A 270 -4.05 27.96 -9.82
CA LYS A 270 -4.42 27.57 -8.46
C LYS A 270 -5.86 27.13 -8.43
N LEU A 271 -6.09 25.87 -8.08
CA LEU A 271 -7.42 25.34 -7.81
C LEU A 271 -7.72 25.43 -6.32
N THR A 272 -8.98 25.73 -6.00
CA THR A 272 -9.53 25.66 -4.65
C THR A 272 -10.89 24.95 -4.73
N TRP A 273 -11.31 24.30 -3.63
CA TRP A 273 -12.60 23.59 -3.56
C TRP A 273 -13.13 23.54 -2.13
N LYS A 274 -14.39 23.15 -1.98
CA LYS A 274 -15.00 22.92 -0.66
C LYS A 274 -14.62 21.54 -0.14
N LYS A 275 -14.41 21.41 1.17
CA LYS A 275 -14.19 20.13 1.84
C LYS A 275 -15.37 19.20 1.57
N ALA A 276 -15.11 18.00 1.07
CA ALA A 276 -16.13 16.99 0.84
C ALA A 276 -16.31 16.10 2.08
N LYS A 277 -17.55 15.78 2.44
CA LYS A 277 -17.86 14.87 3.54
C LYS A 277 -17.18 13.53 3.30
N TYR A 278 -16.57 12.96 4.31
CA TYR A 278 -15.83 11.69 4.28
C TYR A 278 -14.56 11.69 3.39
N ALA A 279 -14.12 12.81 2.84
CA ALA A 279 -12.82 12.90 2.19
C ALA A 279 -11.76 13.37 3.18
N ASN A 280 -10.63 12.66 3.22
CA ASN A 280 -9.43 13.08 3.94
C ASN A 280 -8.26 13.37 3.00
N ARG A 281 -8.41 13.09 1.71
CA ARG A 281 -7.48 13.41 0.64
C ARG A 281 -8.23 13.78 -0.64
N TYR A 282 -7.53 14.39 -1.60
CA TYR A 282 -8.09 14.81 -2.87
C TYR A 282 -7.13 14.48 -4.01
N LYS A 283 -7.59 13.72 -5.00
CA LYS A 283 -6.87 13.53 -6.28
C LYS A 283 -7.19 14.70 -7.19
N VAL A 284 -6.16 15.47 -7.55
CA VAL A 284 -6.27 16.62 -8.45
C VAL A 284 -5.93 16.18 -9.87
N GLN A 285 -6.87 16.31 -10.79
CA GLN A 285 -6.74 15.82 -12.14
C GLN A 285 -6.82 16.96 -13.17
N ARG A 286 -6.00 16.82 -14.22
CA ARG A 286 -6.06 17.63 -15.44
C ARG A 286 -6.32 16.74 -16.63
N TYR A 287 -7.15 17.22 -17.55
CA TYR A 287 -7.39 16.54 -18.81
C TYR A 287 -6.19 16.74 -19.75
N VAL A 288 -5.66 15.65 -20.29
CA VAL A 288 -4.55 15.65 -21.25
C VAL A 288 -5.14 15.44 -22.64
N VAL A 289 -5.17 16.51 -23.43
CA VAL A 289 -5.85 16.52 -24.76
C VAL A 289 -5.24 15.49 -25.70
N SER A 290 -3.90 15.42 -25.80
CA SER A 290 -3.19 14.46 -26.65
C SER A 290 -3.48 12.99 -26.33
N GLN A 291 -3.82 12.69 -25.08
CA GLN A 291 -4.12 11.34 -24.61
C GLN A 291 -5.64 11.09 -24.45
N LYS A 292 -6.47 12.10 -24.67
CA LYS A 292 -7.93 12.08 -24.45
C LYS A 292 -8.32 11.50 -23.07
N LYS A 293 -7.51 11.71 -22.03
CA LYS A 293 -7.74 11.16 -20.68
C LYS A 293 -7.44 12.13 -19.55
N TRP A 294 -8.05 11.84 -18.39
CA TRP A 294 -7.74 12.52 -17.13
C TRP A 294 -6.48 11.94 -16.50
N LYS A 295 -5.51 12.78 -16.17
CA LYS A 295 -4.30 12.39 -15.44
C LYS A 295 -4.32 12.99 -14.04
N THR A 296 -4.00 12.18 -13.02
CA THR A 296 -3.80 12.67 -11.66
C THR A 296 -2.40 13.30 -11.57
N TYR A 297 -2.33 14.54 -11.13
CA TYR A 297 -1.09 15.28 -10.95
C TYR A 297 -0.65 15.37 -9.50
N ALA A 298 -1.62 15.31 -8.58
CA ALA A 298 -1.33 15.32 -7.15
C ALA A 298 -2.44 14.62 -6.36
N THR A 299 -2.07 14.13 -5.19
CA THR A 299 -2.99 13.75 -4.12
C THR A 299 -2.63 14.59 -2.89
N VAL A 300 -3.56 15.40 -2.42
CA VAL A 300 -3.34 16.36 -1.34
C VAL A 300 -4.34 16.17 -0.21
N THR A 301 -3.98 16.61 1.00
CA THR A 301 -4.88 16.61 2.18
C THR A 301 -5.68 17.91 2.30
N GLY A 302 -5.12 19.01 1.79
CA GLY A 302 -5.78 20.33 1.79
C GLY A 302 -6.82 20.48 0.67
N THR A 303 -7.48 21.63 0.64
CA THR A 303 -8.53 21.97 -0.32
C THR A 303 -8.06 22.93 -1.42
N SER A 304 -6.76 22.90 -1.71
CA SER A 304 -6.19 23.68 -2.81
C SER A 304 -4.96 22.97 -3.41
N TYR A 305 -4.68 23.31 -4.67
CA TYR A 305 -3.46 22.84 -5.36
C TYR A 305 -3.08 23.85 -6.44
N THR A 306 -1.78 24.08 -6.62
CA THR A 306 -1.28 24.99 -7.65
C THR A 306 -0.45 24.23 -8.69
N PHE A 307 -0.95 24.22 -9.91
CA PHE A 307 -0.16 23.82 -11.08
C PHE A 307 0.82 24.92 -11.43
N LYS A 308 2.09 24.55 -11.56
CA LYS A 308 3.18 25.45 -12.00
C LYS A 308 3.59 25.13 -13.43
N ASN A 309 4.35 26.05 -14.07
CA ASN A 309 4.91 25.87 -15.41
C ASN A 309 3.84 25.55 -16.47
N MET A 310 2.68 26.19 -16.34
CA MET A 310 1.61 26.07 -17.30
C MET A 310 1.91 26.96 -18.52
N ALA A 311 1.50 26.50 -19.72
CA ALA A 311 1.62 27.32 -20.92
C ALA A 311 0.67 28.53 -20.83
N GLY A 312 1.11 29.67 -21.29
CA GLY A 312 0.32 30.91 -21.29
C GLY A 312 -0.78 30.88 -22.34
N SER A 313 -1.82 31.68 -22.14
CA SER A 313 -2.98 31.81 -23.04
C SER A 313 -3.66 30.49 -23.45
N THR A 314 -3.52 29.45 -22.62
CA THR A 314 -3.93 28.07 -22.94
C THR A 314 -5.13 27.66 -22.11
N ASN A 315 -6.08 26.98 -22.74
CA ASN A 315 -7.26 26.43 -22.09
C ASN A 315 -6.93 25.08 -21.42
N TYR A 316 -7.32 24.95 -20.17
CA TYR A 316 -7.16 23.73 -19.38
C TYR A 316 -8.47 23.29 -18.75
N ARG A 317 -8.59 21.99 -18.53
CA ARG A 317 -9.74 21.36 -17.89
C ARG A 317 -9.27 20.61 -16.66
N PHE A 318 -9.94 20.81 -15.53
CA PHE A 318 -9.58 20.24 -14.23
C PHE A 318 -10.80 19.59 -13.59
N ARG A 319 -10.55 18.61 -12.75
CA ARG A 319 -11.51 18.06 -11.81
C ARG A 319 -10.81 17.57 -10.56
N VAL A 320 -11.56 17.44 -9.48
CA VAL A 320 -11.06 16.97 -8.18
C VAL A 320 -11.92 15.82 -7.70
N ILE A 321 -11.29 14.78 -7.16
CA ILE A 321 -11.96 13.61 -6.61
C ILE A 321 -11.62 13.54 -5.13
N GLY A 322 -12.65 13.52 -4.26
CA GLY A 322 -12.48 13.25 -2.84
C GLY A 322 -12.10 11.78 -2.63
N VAL A 323 -11.17 11.54 -1.74
CA VAL A 323 -10.71 10.20 -1.36
C VAL A 323 -10.81 10.05 0.15
N ASN A 324 -11.44 8.97 0.59
CA ASN A 324 -11.36 8.49 1.96
C ASN A 324 -10.26 7.43 1.99
N ARG A 325 -9.10 7.76 2.57
CA ARG A 325 -8.02 6.79 2.77
C ARG A 325 -8.13 6.23 4.18
N ILE A 326 -8.25 4.92 4.27
CA ILE A 326 -8.26 4.16 5.52
C ILE A 326 -7.12 3.15 5.41
N CYS A 327 -6.14 3.24 6.27
CA CYS A 327 -4.89 2.47 6.14
C CYS A 327 -4.25 2.67 4.75
N ASP A 328 -4.04 1.61 4.02
CA ASP A 328 -3.50 1.66 2.65
C ASP A 328 -4.61 1.65 1.57
N ALA A 329 -5.88 1.47 1.96
CA ALA A 329 -7.01 1.46 1.03
C ALA A 329 -7.53 2.87 0.71
N ASN A 330 -7.88 3.09 -0.55
CA ASN A 330 -8.38 4.37 -1.05
C ASN A 330 -9.80 4.20 -1.63
N PHE A 331 -10.78 4.86 -1.01
CA PHE A 331 -12.17 4.88 -1.45
C PHE A 331 -12.48 6.22 -2.11
N SER A 332 -12.60 6.21 -3.42
CA SER A 332 -12.80 7.43 -4.20
C SER A 332 -14.29 7.73 -4.38
N GLY A 333 -14.67 8.98 -4.17
CA GLY A 333 -15.98 9.51 -4.50
C GLY A 333 -16.13 9.81 -6.00
N LYS A 334 -17.29 10.34 -6.39
CA LYS A 334 -17.50 10.85 -7.75
C LYS A 334 -16.61 12.07 -8.02
N ALA A 335 -16.09 12.17 -9.25
CA ALA A 335 -15.34 13.35 -9.67
C ALA A 335 -16.21 14.61 -9.61
N SER A 336 -15.62 15.75 -9.26
CA SER A 336 -16.29 17.04 -9.32
C SER A 336 -16.79 17.34 -10.73
N LYS A 337 -17.71 18.31 -10.85
CA LYS A 337 -17.94 18.96 -12.14
C LYS A 337 -16.61 19.51 -12.65
N GLU A 338 -16.49 19.59 -13.97
CA GLU A 338 -15.30 20.09 -14.65
C GLU A 338 -15.12 21.59 -14.37
N CYS A 339 -13.91 22.00 -14.04
CA CYS A 339 -13.49 23.38 -13.93
C CYS A 339 -12.61 23.73 -15.15
N LYS A 340 -13.05 24.66 -15.96
CA LYS A 340 -12.27 25.17 -17.10
C LYS A 340 -11.53 26.44 -16.68
N ALA A 341 -10.31 26.60 -17.14
CA ALA A 341 -9.51 27.79 -16.89
C ALA A 341 -8.60 28.08 -18.10
N LYS A 342 -8.48 29.34 -18.43
CA LYS A 342 -7.52 29.85 -19.42
C LYS A 342 -6.42 30.60 -18.69
N THR A 343 -5.17 30.21 -18.88
CA THR A 343 -4.02 30.93 -18.37
C THR A 343 -3.86 32.29 -19.08
N LYS A 344 -3.35 33.27 -18.38
CA LYS A 344 -2.97 34.56 -18.97
C LYS A 344 -1.57 34.43 -19.59
N PHE A 345 -1.20 35.38 -20.42
CA PHE A 345 0.22 35.55 -20.74
C PHE A 345 1.02 35.96 -19.50
N GLY A 346 2.27 35.57 -19.43
CA GLY A 346 3.22 36.09 -18.43
C GLY A 346 3.46 37.61 -18.63
N LYS A 347 3.92 38.25 -17.58
CA LYS A 347 4.39 39.64 -17.71
C LYS A 347 5.63 39.67 -18.62
N VAL A 348 5.73 40.68 -19.46
CA VAL A 348 6.98 41.01 -20.18
C VAL A 348 7.97 41.53 -19.12
N LEU A 349 9.14 40.93 -19.08
CA LEU A 349 10.21 41.28 -18.15
C LEU A 349 11.49 41.64 -18.96
N GLY A 350 12.44 42.28 -18.29
CA GLY A 350 13.75 42.59 -18.89
C GLY A 350 13.66 43.60 -20.02
N VAL A 351 12.69 44.52 -19.96
CA VAL A 351 12.57 45.60 -20.95
C VAL A 351 13.78 46.52 -20.81
N LYS A 352 14.57 46.63 -21.90
CA LYS A 352 15.72 47.49 -22.01
C LYS A 352 15.56 48.40 -23.21
N VAL A 353 15.88 49.67 -23.05
CA VAL A 353 15.84 50.67 -24.12
C VAL A 353 17.26 51.22 -24.32
N SER A 354 17.68 51.27 -25.56
CA SER A 354 18.94 51.91 -25.93
C SER A 354 18.68 52.89 -27.07
N ALA A 355 19.42 54.01 -27.08
CA ALA A 355 19.37 55.01 -28.15
C ALA A 355 20.71 55.03 -28.87
N LYS A 356 20.69 54.99 -30.21
CA LYS A 356 21.87 55.15 -31.03
C LYS A 356 21.50 55.82 -32.36
N ASN A 357 22.22 56.87 -32.73
CA ASN A 357 22.01 57.60 -33.99
C ASN A 357 20.57 58.03 -34.22
N GLY A 358 19.89 58.59 -33.19
CA GLY A 358 18.50 59.07 -33.26
C GLY A 358 17.46 57.96 -33.32
N LYS A 359 17.86 56.67 -33.23
CA LYS A 359 16.95 55.51 -33.21
C LYS A 359 16.88 54.90 -31.82
N LEU A 360 15.69 54.53 -31.38
CA LEU A 360 15.46 53.76 -30.16
C LEU A 360 15.34 52.28 -30.48
N SER A 361 16.08 51.47 -29.75
CA SER A 361 15.96 50.01 -29.77
C SER A 361 15.40 49.55 -28.43
N VAL A 362 14.35 48.73 -28.47
CA VAL A 362 13.70 48.19 -27.30
C VAL A 362 13.83 46.68 -27.35
N LYS A 363 14.36 46.06 -26.29
CA LYS A 363 14.49 44.61 -26.12
C LYS A 363 13.80 44.17 -24.85
N TRP A 364 13.28 42.92 -24.83
CA TRP A 364 12.67 42.34 -23.67
C TRP A 364 12.81 40.82 -23.64
N ASN A 365 12.53 40.19 -22.51
CA ASN A 365 12.57 38.75 -22.42
C ASN A 365 11.32 38.15 -23.08
N ALA A 366 11.50 37.06 -23.81
CA ALA A 366 10.41 36.34 -24.46
C ALA A 366 9.40 35.82 -23.41
N VAL A 367 8.12 36.00 -23.68
CA VAL A 367 7.02 35.43 -22.93
C VAL A 367 6.59 34.15 -23.61
N ARG A 368 6.64 33.04 -22.89
CA ARG A 368 6.26 31.73 -23.41
C ARG A 368 4.88 31.78 -24.05
N GLU A 369 4.73 31.19 -25.24
CA GLU A 369 3.51 31.15 -26.06
C GLU A 369 3.04 32.50 -26.63
N ALA A 370 3.73 33.59 -26.41
CA ALA A 370 3.45 34.86 -27.08
C ALA A 370 3.96 34.80 -28.54
N LYS A 371 3.07 35.08 -29.50
CA LYS A 371 3.41 35.12 -30.93
C LYS A 371 3.79 36.50 -31.39
N SER A 372 3.35 37.53 -30.66
CA SER A 372 3.65 38.93 -30.96
C SER A 372 3.51 39.78 -29.70
N TYR A 373 4.10 40.96 -29.73
CA TYR A 373 4.10 41.93 -28.66
C TYR A 373 3.60 43.26 -29.17
N GLN A 374 2.76 43.95 -28.40
CA GLN A 374 2.41 45.32 -28.67
C GLN A 374 3.35 46.24 -27.87
N VAL A 375 4.02 47.12 -28.53
CA VAL A 375 4.93 48.08 -27.92
C VAL A 375 4.21 49.40 -27.76
N TYR A 376 4.28 49.99 -26.57
CA TYR A 376 3.70 51.27 -26.25
C TYR A 376 4.78 52.20 -25.69
N TYR A 377 4.64 53.49 -25.89
CA TYR A 377 5.50 54.50 -25.33
C TYR A 377 4.72 55.63 -24.67
N ALA A 378 5.35 56.32 -23.73
CA ALA A 378 4.87 57.55 -23.16
C ALA A 378 6.04 58.54 -23.01
N THR A 379 5.76 59.84 -23.17
CA THR A 379 6.79 60.88 -23.08
C THR A 379 7.00 61.34 -21.61
N LYS A 380 6.10 60.98 -20.71
CA LYS A 380 6.18 61.22 -19.26
C LYS A 380 5.89 59.94 -18.51
N LYS A 381 6.49 59.78 -17.31
CA LYS A 381 6.38 58.58 -16.49
C LYS A 381 4.94 58.18 -16.19
N ASP A 382 4.07 59.15 -15.93
CA ASP A 382 2.66 58.95 -15.62
C ASP A 382 1.74 59.41 -16.76
N GLY A 383 2.28 59.50 -17.97
CA GLY A 383 1.52 59.93 -19.14
C GLY A 383 0.73 58.78 -19.80
N SER A 384 -0.20 59.17 -20.68
CA SER A 384 -0.94 58.19 -21.48
C SER A 384 -0.01 57.47 -22.47
N TYR A 385 -0.03 56.12 -22.46
CA TYR A 385 0.71 55.29 -23.35
C TYR A 385 0.10 55.25 -24.73
N LYS A 386 0.88 55.54 -25.75
CA LYS A 386 0.52 55.46 -27.19
C LYS A 386 1.12 54.20 -27.78
N LYS A 387 0.36 53.50 -28.62
CA LYS A 387 0.86 52.32 -29.31
C LYS A 387 1.90 52.75 -30.35
N LEU A 388 3.06 52.16 -30.27
CA LEU A 388 4.14 52.38 -31.25
C LEU A 388 4.05 51.36 -32.40
N GLY A 389 3.73 50.11 -32.10
CA GLY A 389 3.69 49.07 -33.10
C GLY A 389 3.48 47.68 -32.54
N THR A 390 3.59 46.67 -33.39
CA THR A 390 3.56 45.26 -33.05
C THR A 390 4.85 44.61 -33.55
N ALA A 391 5.51 43.85 -32.68
CA ALA A 391 6.74 43.12 -32.96
C ALA A 391 6.48 41.60 -32.85
N SER A 392 7.05 40.80 -33.75
CA SER A 392 7.01 39.33 -33.69
C SER A 392 8.20 38.74 -32.93
N GLY A 393 9.25 39.56 -32.64
CA GLY A 393 10.43 39.20 -31.85
C GLY A 393 10.57 40.00 -30.56
N THR A 394 11.67 39.79 -29.83
CA THR A 394 11.95 40.43 -28.53
C THR A 394 13.20 41.31 -28.53
#